data_031aa281cbb4a6bb18ef1805b1b7d6fb
#
_entry.id   031aa281cbb4a6bb18ef1805b1b7d6fb
#
_cell.length_a   1.000
_cell.length_b   1.000
_cell.length_c   1.000
_cell.angle_alpha   90.00
_cell.angle_beta   90.00
_cell.angle_gamma   90.00
#
_symmetry.space_group_name_H-M   'P 1'
#
loop_
_entity.id
_entity.type
_entity.pdbx_description
1 polymer ?
#
loop_
_entity_poly.entity_id
_entity_poly.type
_entity_poly.pdbx_seq_one_letter_code
_entity_poly.pdbx_strand_id
1 'polypeptide(L)'
;MRLLRNLIRKIRYNYKFIGKNNSTKLNYVVNANSDSKLTDLMNFHGSDKGGKNNDHNYSEYYSEIFFYERKKIKNFLEIGLGTNNTNLPSNMGSEGKPLASLRAWRDYFVNANIYGADIDRNILKDE
;
A
#
# COMPACT_ATOMS: atom_id res chain seq x y z
N MET A 1 -12.65 -16.66 -8.19
CA MET A 1 -11.73 -17.49 -7.38
C MET A 1 -10.54 -18.07 -8.15
N ARG A 2 -10.68 -18.53 -9.38
CA ARG A 2 -9.58 -19.11 -10.19
C ARG A 2 -8.52 -18.08 -10.62
N LEU A 3 -8.93 -16.86 -10.99
CA LEU A 3 -8.02 -15.77 -11.37
C LEU A 3 -7.12 -15.30 -10.22
N LEU A 4 -7.68 -15.18 -9.02
CA LEU A 4 -6.93 -14.74 -7.84
C LEU A 4 -5.86 -15.77 -7.43
N ARG A 5 -6.19 -17.07 -7.52
CA ARG A 5 -5.22 -18.16 -7.28
C ARG A 5 -4.07 -18.14 -8.29
N ASN A 6 -4.34 -17.80 -9.55
CA ASN A 6 -3.31 -17.71 -10.59
C ASN A 6 -2.41 -16.47 -10.39
N LEU A 7 -2.96 -15.36 -9.93
CA LEU A 7 -2.21 -14.14 -9.61
C LEU A 7 -1.29 -14.37 -8.41
N ILE A 8 -1.79 -14.96 -7.32
CA ILE A 8 -0.99 -15.30 -6.13
C ILE A 8 0.11 -16.32 -6.49
N ARG A 9 -0.18 -17.27 -7.37
CA ARG A 9 0.81 -18.26 -7.83
C ARG A 9 1.90 -17.62 -8.69
N LYS A 10 1.54 -16.62 -9.50
CA LYS A 10 2.48 -15.85 -10.33
C LYS A 10 3.37 -14.93 -9.48
N ILE A 11 2.81 -14.28 -8.46
CA ILE A 11 3.56 -13.48 -7.48
C ILE A 11 4.52 -14.39 -6.68
N ARG A 12 4.09 -15.56 -6.20
CA ARG A 12 4.96 -16.53 -5.53
C ARG A 12 6.06 -17.07 -6.43
N TYR A 13 5.79 -17.27 -7.71
CA TYR A 13 6.77 -17.77 -8.66
C TYR A 13 7.84 -16.71 -8.95
N ASN A 14 7.46 -15.47 -9.14
CA ASN A 14 8.38 -14.36 -9.35
C ASN A 14 9.22 -14.08 -8.09
N TYR A 15 8.64 -14.21 -6.89
CA TYR A 15 9.38 -14.06 -5.64
C TYR A 15 10.41 -15.19 -5.43
N LYS A 16 10.08 -16.42 -5.82
CA LYS A 16 11.03 -17.55 -5.80
C LYS A 16 12.15 -17.40 -6.82
N PHE A 17 11.90 -16.74 -7.95
CA PHE A 17 12.88 -16.55 -9.00
C PHE A 17 13.89 -15.44 -8.65
N ILE A 18 13.43 -14.38 -7.98
CA ILE A 18 14.28 -13.30 -7.49
C ILE A 18 15.19 -13.79 -6.34
N GLY A 19 14.72 -14.74 -5.53
CA GLY A 19 15.46 -15.27 -4.37
C GLY A 19 16.53 -16.32 -4.68
N LYS A 20 16.65 -16.81 -5.93
CA LYS A 20 17.52 -17.94 -6.22
C LYS A 20 18.87 -17.61 -6.83
N ASN A 21 19.08 -16.43 -7.41
CA ASN A 21 20.28 -16.18 -8.19
C ASN A 21 21.10 -14.92 -7.87
N ASN A 22 20.69 -14.08 -6.95
CA ASN A 22 21.56 -13.05 -6.42
C ASN A 22 21.13 -12.75 -4.99
N SER A 23 21.92 -13.16 -4.02
CA SER A 23 21.90 -12.54 -2.70
C SER A 23 22.46 -11.12 -2.83
N THR A 24 21.77 -10.26 -3.53
CA THR A 24 21.92 -8.83 -3.32
C THR A 24 21.51 -8.62 -1.88
N LYS A 25 22.49 -8.54 -0.97
CA LYS A 25 22.27 -7.89 0.31
C LYS A 25 21.68 -6.53 -0.04
N LEU A 26 20.37 -6.38 0.11
CA LEU A 26 19.76 -5.09 0.18
C LEU A 26 20.33 -4.44 1.45
N ASN A 27 21.44 -3.75 1.30
CA ASN A 27 21.92 -2.85 2.33
C ASN A 27 20.96 -1.67 2.31
N TYR A 28 19.91 -1.75 3.12
CA TYR A 28 19.11 -0.59 3.43
C TYR A 28 19.98 0.38 4.21
N VAL A 29 20.51 1.35 3.54
CA VAL A 29 20.92 2.59 4.19
C VAL A 29 19.60 3.33 4.40
N VAL A 30 19.10 3.31 5.63
CA VAL A 30 18.01 4.19 6.05
C VAL A 30 18.54 5.60 5.88
N ASN A 31 18.19 6.22 4.77
CA ASN A 31 18.55 7.59 4.55
C ASN A 31 17.56 8.44 5.35
N ALA A 32 18.01 9.05 6.43
CA ALA A 32 17.20 9.93 7.28
C ALA A 32 16.58 11.14 6.54
N ASN A 33 16.85 11.28 5.26
CA ASN A 33 16.28 12.25 4.33
C ASN A 33 15.25 11.60 3.40
N SER A 34 14.55 10.55 3.83
CA SER A 34 13.44 10.01 3.07
C SER A 34 12.41 11.12 2.85
N ASP A 35 11.99 11.28 1.61
CA ASP A 35 10.94 12.20 1.19
C ASP A 35 9.67 11.94 2.04
N SER A 36 9.31 12.85 2.91
CA SER A 36 8.12 12.77 3.76
C SER A 36 6.80 12.79 2.96
N LYS A 37 6.88 13.00 1.65
CA LYS A 37 5.72 13.19 0.79
C LYS A 37 4.65 12.11 0.92
N LEU A 38 5.05 10.84 0.96
CA LEU A 38 4.07 9.75 1.13
C LEU A 38 3.43 9.79 2.51
N THR A 39 4.22 10.04 3.55
CA THR A 39 3.73 10.20 4.92
C THR A 39 2.76 11.36 5.03
N ASP A 40 3.08 12.50 4.41
CA ASP A 40 2.22 13.68 4.39
C ASP A 40 0.90 13.38 3.67
N LEU A 41 0.93 12.69 2.54
CA LEU A 41 -0.26 12.27 1.80
C LEU A 41 -1.11 11.28 2.60
N MET A 42 -0.49 10.28 3.24
CA MET A 42 -1.21 9.33 4.10
C MET A 42 -1.94 10.07 5.24
N ASN A 43 -1.25 10.98 5.91
CA ASN A 43 -1.83 11.79 6.98
C ASN A 43 -2.91 12.75 6.48
N PHE A 44 -2.72 13.37 5.32
CA PHE A 44 -3.68 14.27 4.70
C PHE A 44 -5.00 13.56 4.37
N HIS A 45 -4.94 12.37 3.80
CA HIS A 45 -6.12 11.57 3.50
C HIS A 45 -6.70 10.86 4.73
N GLY A 46 -6.00 10.86 5.86
CA GLY A 46 -6.44 10.25 7.11
C GLY A 46 -6.24 8.74 7.17
N SER A 47 -5.21 8.25 6.49
CA SER A 47 -4.79 6.85 6.60
C SER A 47 -4.01 6.63 7.90
N ASP A 48 -4.24 5.50 8.55
CA ASP A 48 -3.50 5.00 9.70
C ASP A 48 -2.01 4.74 9.41
N LYS A 49 -1.64 4.62 8.13
CA LYS A 49 -0.28 4.32 7.69
C LYS A 49 0.70 5.51 7.77
N GLY A 50 0.18 6.71 8.06
CA GLY A 50 0.98 7.94 8.18
C GLY A 50 1.57 8.22 9.56
N GLY A 51 1.21 7.44 10.58
CA GLY A 51 1.78 7.54 11.94
C GLY A 51 1.36 8.76 12.76
N LYS A 52 0.42 9.59 12.29
CA LYS A 52 0.06 10.87 12.95
C LYS A 52 -0.51 10.69 14.35
N ASN A 53 -1.19 9.58 14.64
CA ASN A 53 -1.88 9.33 15.90
C ASN A 53 -1.25 8.16 16.69
N ASN A 54 0.06 7.97 16.59
CA ASN A 54 0.76 6.77 17.05
C ASN A 54 0.28 5.46 16.41
N ASP A 55 -0.34 5.57 15.25
CA ASP A 55 -0.70 4.45 14.40
C ASP A 55 0.54 3.89 13.67
N HIS A 56 0.32 3.10 12.66
CA HIS A 56 1.39 2.49 11.89
C HIS A 56 2.09 3.53 10.99
N ASN A 57 3.41 3.69 11.09
CA ASN A 57 4.20 4.55 10.21
C ASN A 57 4.75 3.80 8.98
N TYR A 58 3.95 2.94 8.37
CA TYR A 58 4.36 2.16 7.20
C TYR A 58 4.80 3.02 6.02
N SER A 59 4.29 4.24 5.94
CA SER A 59 4.60 5.18 4.86
C SER A 59 6.08 5.54 4.77
N GLU A 60 6.82 5.53 5.88
CA GLU A 60 8.27 5.77 5.88
C GLU A 60 9.00 4.66 5.08
N TYR A 61 8.69 3.40 5.39
CA TYR A 61 9.28 2.26 4.68
C TYR A 61 8.87 2.21 3.22
N TYR A 62 7.60 2.49 2.93
CA TYR A 62 7.12 2.54 1.55
C TYR A 62 7.75 3.69 0.76
N SER A 63 7.99 4.84 1.38
CA SER A 63 8.71 5.95 0.76
C SER A 63 10.09 5.52 0.28
N GLU A 64 10.83 4.80 1.12
CA GLU A 64 12.16 4.31 0.76
C GLU A 64 12.11 3.32 -0.41
N ILE A 65 11.16 2.37 -0.36
CA ILE A 65 11.00 1.34 -1.40
C ILE A 65 10.66 1.97 -2.75
N PHE A 66 9.76 2.97 -2.76
CA PHE A 66 9.19 3.49 -3.99
C PHE A 66 9.82 4.79 -4.47
N PHE A 67 10.68 5.44 -3.69
CA PHE A 67 11.20 6.77 -3.99
C PHE A 67 11.74 6.92 -5.42
N TYR A 68 12.62 6.04 -5.83
CA TYR A 68 13.22 6.09 -7.16
C TYR A 68 12.33 5.54 -8.27
N GLU A 69 11.38 4.67 -7.93
CA GLU A 69 10.54 3.96 -8.90
C GLU A 69 9.17 4.59 -9.06
N ARG A 70 8.77 5.53 -8.21
CA ARG A 70 7.40 6.09 -8.17
C ARG A 70 6.90 6.66 -9.49
N LYS A 71 7.79 7.24 -10.30
CA LYS A 71 7.43 7.81 -11.61
C LYS A 71 7.36 6.75 -12.73
N LYS A 72 7.95 5.59 -12.50
CA LYS A 72 8.02 4.47 -13.47
C LYS A 72 6.89 3.47 -13.26
N ILE A 73 6.34 3.39 -12.06
CA ILE A 73 5.23 2.50 -11.73
C ILE A 73 4.02 2.90 -12.58
N LYS A 74 3.43 1.91 -13.27
CA LYS A 74 2.27 2.09 -14.16
C LYS A 74 1.00 1.48 -13.60
N ASN A 75 1.12 0.48 -12.75
CA ASN A 75 0.00 -0.17 -12.10
C ASN A 75 0.36 -0.50 -10.67
N PHE A 76 -0.50 -0.14 -9.73
CA PHE A 76 -0.34 -0.38 -8.31
C PHE A 76 -1.63 -1.00 -7.76
N LEU A 77 -1.52 -2.06 -6.99
CA LEU A 77 -2.65 -2.73 -6.34
C LEU A 77 -2.42 -2.75 -4.83
N GLU A 78 -3.36 -2.19 -4.10
CA GLU A 78 -3.46 -2.34 -2.64
C GLU A 78 -4.54 -3.38 -2.30
N ILE A 79 -4.23 -4.28 -1.37
CA ILE A 79 -5.16 -5.28 -0.85
C ILE A 79 -5.40 -4.99 0.62
N GLY A 80 -6.65 -4.79 1.00
CA GLY A 80 -7.05 -4.34 2.32
C GLY A 80 -7.10 -2.82 2.40
N LEU A 81 -8.28 -2.26 2.11
CA LEU A 81 -8.48 -0.82 1.97
C LEU A 81 -9.03 -0.17 3.25
N GLY A 82 -9.27 -1.01 4.27
CA GLY A 82 -9.89 -0.62 5.52
C GLY A 82 -11.42 -0.54 5.43
N THR A 83 -12.08 -0.92 6.51
CA THR A 83 -13.53 -0.87 6.63
C THR A 83 -13.93 -0.36 8.00
N ASN A 84 -15.07 0.33 8.09
CA ASN A 84 -15.70 0.72 9.36
C ASN A 84 -16.67 -0.34 9.90
N ASN A 85 -16.85 -1.45 9.19
CA ASN A 85 -17.69 -2.55 9.65
C ASN A 85 -16.98 -3.31 10.78
N THR A 86 -17.37 -3.02 12.01
CA THR A 86 -16.79 -3.61 13.23
C THR A 86 -17.02 -5.12 13.36
N ASN A 87 -17.89 -5.71 12.53
CA ASN A 87 -18.11 -7.15 12.49
C ASN A 87 -17.04 -7.89 11.66
N LEU A 88 -16.21 -7.15 10.92
CA LEU A 88 -15.12 -7.73 10.15
C LEU A 88 -13.80 -7.67 10.94
N PRO A 89 -12.98 -8.72 10.89
CA PRO A 89 -11.64 -8.68 11.44
C PRO A 89 -10.80 -7.58 10.79
N SER A 90 -9.91 -6.97 11.56
CA SER A 90 -9.00 -5.93 11.07
C SER A 90 -9.72 -4.69 10.47
N ASN A 91 -10.86 -4.33 11.07
CA ASN A 91 -11.54 -3.09 10.71
C ASN A 91 -10.82 -1.85 11.30
N MET A 92 -11.15 -0.68 10.78
CA MET A 92 -10.58 0.62 11.20
C MET A 92 -11.37 1.28 12.35
N GLY A 93 -12.39 0.61 12.89
CA GLY A 93 -13.34 1.23 13.81
C GLY A 93 -14.28 2.23 13.13
N SER A 94 -15.22 2.79 13.91
CA SER A 94 -16.26 3.69 13.39
C SER A 94 -15.72 4.98 12.78
N GLU A 95 -14.61 5.47 13.31
CA GLU A 95 -13.98 6.75 12.92
C GLU A 95 -12.95 6.60 11.81
N GLY A 96 -12.64 5.39 11.38
CA GLY A 96 -11.71 5.12 10.30
C GLY A 96 -12.18 5.71 8.97
N LYS A 97 -11.24 5.93 8.07
CA LYS A 97 -11.51 6.46 6.74
C LYS A 97 -11.17 5.41 5.68
N PRO A 98 -12.11 4.55 5.28
CA PRO A 98 -11.89 3.58 4.21
C PRO A 98 -11.35 4.26 2.95
N LEU A 99 -10.51 3.56 2.19
CA LEU A 99 -9.89 4.05 0.96
C LEU A 99 -8.90 5.22 1.14
N ALA A 100 -8.61 5.66 2.37
CA ALA A 100 -7.71 6.79 2.61
C ALA A 100 -6.31 6.53 2.04
N SER A 101 -5.77 5.34 2.23
CA SER A 101 -4.47 4.95 1.66
C SER A 101 -4.51 4.89 0.13
N LEU A 102 -5.61 4.42 -0.46
CA LEU A 102 -5.75 4.35 -1.92
C LEU A 102 -5.70 5.75 -2.55
N ARG A 103 -6.34 6.75 -1.92
CA ARG A 103 -6.25 8.15 -2.34
C ARG A 103 -4.83 8.69 -2.23
N ALA A 104 -4.13 8.37 -1.13
CA ALA A 104 -2.74 8.76 -0.96
C ALA A 104 -1.82 8.14 -2.02
N TRP A 105 -2.02 6.86 -2.36
CA TRP A 105 -1.29 6.20 -3.43
C TRP A 105 -1.53 6.83 -4.80
N ARG A 106 -2.79 7.20 -5.11
CA ARG A 106 -3.12 7.92 -6.35
C ARG A 106 -2.32 9.22 -6.47
N ASP A 107 -2.24 9.98 -5.40
CA ASP A 107 -1.55 11.25 -5.39
C ASP A 107 -0.02 11.10 -5.35
N TYR A 108 0.46 9.96 -4.87
CA TYR A 108 1.89 9.63 -4.84
C TYR A 108 2.40 9.09 -6.17
N PHE A 109 1.67 8.18 -6.79
CA PHE A 109 2.02 7.54 -8.06
C PHE A 109 1.34 8.21 -9.25
N VAL A 110 1.70 9.44 -9.52
CA VAL A 110 1.03 10.30 -10.52
C VAL A 110 0.95 9.75 -11.95
N ASN A 111 1.70 8.70 -12.27
CA ASN A 111 1.74 8.06 -13.58
C ASN A 111 1.17 6.63 -13.58
N ALA A 112 0.54 6.22 -12.49
CA ALA A 112 0.05 4.85 -12.33
C ALA A 112 -1.48 4.78 -12.28
N ASN A 113 -2.01 3.67 -12.78
CA ASN A 113 -3.35 3.24 -12.46
C ASN A 113 -3.34 2.62 -11.06
N ILE A 114 -4.21 3.08 -10.19
CA ILE A 114 -4.31 2.62 -8.81
C ILE A 114 -5.53 1.71 -8.70
N TYR A 115 -5.31 0.52 -8.17
CA TYR A 115 -6.34 -0.49 -7.97
C TYR A 115 -6.41 -0.84 -6.50
N GLY A 116 -7.61 -1.10 -6.02
CA GLY A 116 -7.85 -1.56 -4.66
C GLY A 116 -8.66 -2.85 -4.65
N ALA A 117 -8.43 -3.69 -3.65
CA ALA A 117 -9.23 -4.88 -3.37
C ALA A 117 -9.45 -5.03 -1.87
N ASP A 118 -10.67 -5.33 -1.49
CA ASP A 118 -11.02 -5.57 -0.09
C ASP A 118 -12.03 -6.72 0.01
N ILE A 119 -12.12 -7.32 1.21
CA ILE A 119 -13.13 -8.33 1.53
C ILE A 119 -14.51 -7.71 1.73
N ASP A 120 -14.53 -6.47 2.25
CA ASP A 120 -15.78 -5.72 2.42
C ASP A 120 -16.19 -5.07 1.10
N ARG A 121 -17.18 -5.66 0.47
CA ARG A 121 -17.72 -5.13 -0.79
C ARG A 121 -18.43 -3.79 -0.66
N ASN A 122 -18.82 -3.39 0.56
CA ASN A 122 -19.58 -2.16 0.76
C ASN A 122 -18.72 -0.90 0.61
N ILE A 123 -17.40 -1.03 0.82
CA ILE A 123 -16.47 0.09 0.64
C ILE A 123 -16.05 0.32 -0.81
N LEU A 124 -16.39 -0.61 -1.71
CA LEU A 124 -16.03 -0.51 -3.14
C LEU A 124 -17.10 0.21 -3.96
N LYS A 125 -18.09 0.78 -3.32
CA LYS A 125 -19.17 1.51 -3.97
C LYS A 125 -18.83 2.99 -3.96
N ASP A 126 -18.72 3.53 -5.17
CA ASP A 126 -18.83 4.96 -5.46
C ASP A 126 -17.65 5.86 -5.05
N GLU A 127 -16.51 5.70 -5.73
CA GLU A 127 -15.64 6.87 -6.03
C GLU A 127 -15.41 7.01 -7.53
#